data_9e55257ded81f5ef1dde7f45810b0483
#
_entry.id   9e55257ded81f5ef1dde7f45810b0483
#
_cell.length_a   1.000
_cell.length_b   1.000
_cell.length_c   1.000
_cell.angle_alpha   90.00
_cell.angle_beta   90.00
_cell.angle_gamma   90.00
#
_symmetry.space_group_name_H-M   'P 1'
#
loop_
_entity.id
_entity.type
_entity.pdbx_description
1 polymer ?
#
loop_
_entity_poly.entity_id
_entity_poly.type
_entity_poly.pdbx_seq_one_letter_code
_entity_poly.pdbx_strand_id
1 'polypeptide(L)'
;MKSIVAKVLAVAAAMTLAACAVQPATHADLPQTVKTVAPDAWSVDAPKDTVGADAWWSQFGDPTMHRLVDIVLGDNLDVKAAVERVKQAQDITKQQRAALAPQLDAGATAAYQRQNTPPPLGYVKQAGVGLTASWQPDVFGGERLAVLAAQAQVTGRQSALDELRLALAANTAAAYIDLRWAQAQLQIINDNEQIRSRALKLTQERLQYGLSTQLDVARAQNQLQDLQAQIPKIRSDIQHDMSLIAVYSGRTPESVGSLLIDEARPIPVPAQSVPQTLPSEALLRRPDVRTAYATVEQRAAEVGVARADRYPKFRLSLSDGILASSYLGMPTLTDNLFSVALSATSPIFNAGRITAHIDENESRMRESQLGLQQTMLNALKDIEDTRSDLVNGDAQVAKLAGALDASGHALRLSNELYKGGASSFLDVLAAQEAYLRDAESLNQAKREHAQAAVALYRSLGGGWDAPADGDVAKTQPSTDVAAN
;
A
#
# COMPACT_ATOMS: atom_id res chain seq x y z
N MET A 1 26.84 51.01 -30.08
CA MET A 1 26.35 51.29 -28.72
C MET A 1 24.88 50.98 -28.48
N LYS A 2 23.94 51.39 -29.37
CA LYS A 2 22.47 51.09 -29.18
C LYS A 2 22.14 49.58 -29.07
N SER A 3 22.82 48.69 -29.82
CA SER A 3 22.59 47.24 -29.82
C SER A 3 23.08 46.57 -28.54
N ILE A 4 24.17 47.06 -27.94
CA ILE A 4 24.75 46.51 -26.66
C ILE A 4 23.87 46.92 -25.49
N VAL A 5 23.37 48.16 -25.47
CA VAL A 5 22.44 48.65 -24.44
C VAL A 5 21.10 47.90 -24.47
N ALA A 6 20.58 47.60 -25.66
CA ALA A 6 19.37 46.78 -25.82
C ALA A 6 19.56 45.31 -25.32
N LYS A 7 20.72 44.71 -25.59
CA LYS A 7 21.06 43.36 -25.09
C LYS A 7 21.26 43.34 -23.57
N VAL A 8 21.94 44.36 -23.00
CA VAL A 8 22.11 44.48 -21.56
C VAL A 8 20.80 44.73 -20.83
N LEU A 9 19.91 45.56 -21.40
CA LEU A 9 18.54 45.78 -20.88
C LEU A 9 17.69 44.49 -20.96
N ALA A 10 17.79 43.73 -22.05
CA ALA A 10 17.09 42.45 -22.20
C ALA A 10 17.57 41.40 -21.20
N VAL A 11 18.92 41.32 -20.95
CA VAL A 11 19.47 40.45 -19.95
C VAL A 11 19.13 40.88 -18.52
N ALA A 12 19.14 42.20 -18.24
CA ALA A 12 18.71 42.72 -16.93
C ALA A 12 17.22 42.48 -16.69
N ALA A 13 16.37 42.68 -17.71
CA ALA A 13 14.93 42.33 -17.62
C ALA A 13 14.70 40.82 -17.45
N ALA A 14 15.48 39.97 -18.10
CA ALA A 14 15.42 38.52 -17.91
C ALA A 14 15.88 38.08 -16.49
N MET A 15 16.91 38.73 -15.93
CA MET A 15 17.36 38.46 -14.57
C MET A 15 16.36 38.91 -13.49
N THR A 16 15.68 40.05 -13.70
CA THR A 16 14.64 40.53 -12.77
C THR A 16 13.37 39.68 -12.83
N LEU A 17 13.04 39.11 -13.99
CA LEU A 17 11.92 38.14 -14.14
C LEU A 17 12.23 36.79 -13.49
N ALA A 18 13.47 36.32 -13.49
CA ALA A 18 13.87 35.08 -12.81
C ALA A 18 13.76 35.20 -11.29
N ALA A 19 13.92 36.39 -10.71
CA ALA A 19 13.80 36.64 -9.26
C ALA A 19 12.35 36.63 -8.75
N CYS A 20 11.35 36.62 -9.64
CA CYS A 20 9.92 36.63 -9.30
C CYS A 20 9.27 35.25 -9.42
N ALA A 21 10.05 34.18 -9.67
CA ALA A 21 9.48 32.83 -9.76
C ALA A 21 8.88 32.37 -8.40
N VAL A 22 7.61 31.96 -8.45
CA VAL A 22 6.91 31.42 -7.29
C VAL A 22 7.58 30.11 -6.90
N GLN A 23 7.77 29.91 -5.60
CA GLN A 23 8.30 28.68 -5.03
C GLN A 23 7.17 27.84 -4.42
N PRO A 24 7.33 26.52 -4.31
CA PRO A 24 6.42 25.70 -3.51
C PRO A 24 6.38 26.23 -2.07
N ALA A 25 5.31 25.92 -1.35
CA ALA A 25 5.25 26.26 0.06
C ALA A 25 6.34 25.50 0.84
N THR A 26 6.98 26.18 1.77
CA THR A 26 8.02 25.57 2.63
C THR A 26 7.41 24.53 3.56
N HIS A 27 8.04 23.37 3.64
CA HIS A 27 7.73 22.31 4.60
C HIS A 27 9.06 21.67 5.03
N ALA A 28 9.06 21.01 6.21
CA ALA A 28 10.22 20.24 6.65
C ALA A 28 10.40 19.00 5.77
N ASP A 29 11.63 18.58 5.53
CA ASP A 29 11.90 17.32 4.85
C ASP A 29 11.49 16.12 5.73
N LEU A 30 11.34 14.94 5.13
CA LEU A 30 10.89 13.76 5.85
C LEU A 30 11.84 13.38 7.01
N PRO A 31 13.18 13.34 6.86
CA PRO A 31 14.08 13.04 7.96
C PRO A 31 13.97 14.01 9.14
N GLN A 32 13.79 15.31 8.89
CA GLN A 32 13.57 16.29 9.96
C GLN A 32 12.24 16.10 10.65
N THR A 33 11.17 15.85 9.89
CA THR A 33 9.84 15.61 10.43
C THR A 33 9.83 14.35 11.30
N VAL A 34 10.47 13.27 10.84
CA VAL A 34 10.61 12.02 11.62
C VAL A 34 11.35 12.25 12.93
N LYS A 35 12.44 13.02 12.94
CA LYS A 35 13.22 13.34 14.17
C LYS A 35 12.39 14.10 15.22
N THR A 36 11.35 14.82 14.82
CA THR A 36 10.49 15.53 15.77
C THR A 36 9.43 14.64 16.43
N VAL A 37 9.17 13.44 15.87
CA VAL A 37 8.12 12.53 16.33
C VAL A 37 8.71 11.24 16.90
N ALA A 38 9.81 10.73 16.33
CA ALA A 38 10.40 9.46 16.73
C ALA A 38 11.09 9.56 18.10
N PRO A 39 10.83 8.62 19.04
CA PRO A 39 11.63 8.50 20.27
C PRO A 39 13.06 7.99 19.95
N ASP A 40 13.99 8.18 20.90
CA ASP A 40 15.38 7.74 20.75
C ASP A 40 15.52 6.20 20.79
N ALA A 41 14.62 5.52 21.49
CA ALA A 41 14.62 4.08 21.67
C ALA A 41 13.20 3.52 21.80
N TRP A 42 13.05 2.22 21.53
CA TRP A 42 11.83 1.49 21.78
C TRP A 42 11.58 1.27 23.27
N SER A 43 10.32 1.25 23.70
CA SER A 43 9.94 1.00 25.11
C SER A 43 10.02 -0.47 25.49
N VAL A 44 9.84 -1.38 24.53
CA VAL A 44 9.93 -2.83 24.74
C VAL A 44 11.27 -3.33 24.25
N ASP A 45 12.12 -3.87 25.15
CA ASP A 45 13.33 -4.57 24.78
C ASP A 45 12.99 -5.91 24.12
N ALA A 46 13.53 -6.16 22.95
CA ALA A 46 13.42 -7.44 22.25
C ALA A 46 14.82 -8.01 21.98
N PRO A 47 14.97 -9.35 21.88
CA PRO A 47 16.24 -9.98 21.54
C PRO A 47 16.83 -9.39 20.25
N LYS A 48 18.12 -9.09 20.29
CA LYS A 48 18.81 -8.29 19.26
C LYS A 48 19.47 -9.18 18.23
N ASP A 49 19.14 -8.95 16.93
CA ASP A 49 19.92 -9.52 15.84
C ASP A 49 20.00 -8.58 14.63
N THR A 50 21.08 -8.70 13.86
CA THR A 50 21.39 -7.85 12.69
C THR A 50 20.83 -8.44 11.40
N VAL A 51 19.64 -9.06 11.43
CA VAL A 51 19.03 -9.66 10.25
C VAL A 51 18.48 -8.54 9.35
N GLY A 52 18.91 -8.53 8.08
CA GLY A 52 18.38 -7.64 7.06
C GLY A 52 16.86 -7.82 6.89
N ALA A 53 16.16 -6.74 6.64
CA ALA A 53 14.71 -6.75 6.46
C ALA A 53 14.27 -7.31 5.09
N ASP A 54 15.23 -7.62 4.20
CA ASP A 54 14.97 -8.11 2.84
C ASP A 54 14.47 -9.54 2.87
N ALA A 55 13.37 -9.81 2.18
CA ALA A 55 12.73 -11.12 2.14
C ALA A 55 12.54 -11.73 3.54
N TRP A 56 12.01 -10.93 4.49
CA TRP A 56 11.81 -11.31 5.90
C TRP A 56 11.09 -12.66 6.08
N TRP A 57 10.26 -13.06 5.13
CA TRP A 57 9.58 -14.38 5.15
C TRP A 57 10.54 -15.56 5.05
N SER A 58 11.77 -15.36 4.58
CA SER A 58 12.82 -16.39 4.58
C SER A 58 13.26 -16.76 6.00
N GLN A 59 13.10 -15.87 6.98
CA GLN A 59 13.45 -16.07 8.38
C GLN A 59 12.59 -17.14 9.07
N PHE A 60 11.43 -17.48 8.50
CA PHE A 60 10.57 -18.55 8.99
C PHE A 60 11.09 -19.95 8.62
N GLY A 61 12.13 -20.07 7.81
CA GLY A 61 12.76 -21.35 7.45
C GLY A 61 11.83 -22.30 6.67
N ASP A 62 10.70 -21.82 6.17
CA ASP A 62 9.74 -22.62 5.40
C ASP A 62 9.82 -22.31 3.90
N PRO A 63 10.35 -23.25 3.08
CA PRO A 63 10.50 -23.01 1.64
C PRO A 63 9.17 -22.93 0.89
N THR A 64 8.08 -23.48 1.44
CA THR A 64 6.74 -23.37 0.84
C THR A 64 6.19 -21.96 1.04
N MET A 65 6.29 -21.42 2.25
CA MET A 65 5.94 -20.03 2.55
C MET A 65 6.70 -19.07 1.63
N HIS A 66 8.02 -19.24 1.51
CA HIS A 66 8.86 -18.42 0.64
C HIS A 66 8.35 -18.43 -0.81
N ARG A 67 8.16 -19.62 -1.37
CA ARG A 67 7.66 -19.78 -2.75
C ARG A 67 6.27 -19.16 -2.95
N LEU A 68 5.37 -19.28 -1.96
CA LEU A 68 4.03 -18.70 -2.05
C LEU A 68 4.07 -17.18 -2.07
N VAL A 69 4.87 -16.55 -1.21
CA VAL A 69 5.04 -15.10 -1.21
C VAL A 69 5.59 -14.61 -2.55
N ASP A 70 6.61 -15.28 -3.09
CA ASP A 70 7.19 -14.92 -4.40
C ASP A 70 6.17 -15.02 -5.53
N ILE A 71 5.36 -16.10 -5.56
CA ILE A 71 4.26 -16.25 -6.53
C ILE A 71 3.26 -15.11 -6.39
N VAL A 72 2.84 -14.77 -5.17
CA VAL A 72 1.87 -13.71 -4.93
C VAL A 72 2.42 -12.36 -5.38
N LEU A 73 3.65 -12.02 -5.03
CA LEU A 73 4.26 -10.75 -5.43
C LEU A 73 4.43 -10.62 -6.96
N GLY A 74 4.62 -11.74 -7.67
CA GLY A 74 4.73 -11.76 -9.13
C GLY A 74 3.40 -11.79 -9.88
N ASP A 75 2.44 -12.57 -9.38
CA ASP A 75 1.23 -12.92 -10.13
C ASP A 75 -0.04 -12.20 -9.66
N ASN A 76 -0.06 -11.62 -8.46
CA ASN A 76 -1.24 -10.98 -7.89
C ASN A 76 -1.79 -9.86 -8.78
N LEU A 77 -3.11 -9.85 -8.98
CA LEU A 77 -3.78 -8.91 -9.88
C LEU A 77 -3.84 -7.49 -9.33
N ASP A 78 -3.91 -7.32 -8.00
CA ASP A 78 -3.91 -5.99 -7.38
C ASP A 78 -2.53 -5.32 -7.50
N VAL A 79 -1.44 -6.09 -7.42
CA VAL A 79 -0.07 -5.61 -7.70
C VAL A 79 0.04 -5.16 -9.16
N LYS A 80 -0.45 -5.95 -10.11
CA LYS A 80 -0.46 -5.59 -11.53
C LYS A 80 -1.29 -4.32 -11.79
N ALA A 81 -2.45 -4.21 -11.16
CA ALA A 81 -3.28 -3.00 -11.23
C ALA A 81 -2.59 -1.77 -10.61
N ALA A 82 -1.87 -1.94 -9.49
CA ALA A 82 -1.13 -0.85 -8.86
C ALA A 82 0.05 -0.36 -9.73
N VAL A 83 0.75 -1.27 -10.43
CA VAL A 83 1.76 -0.92 -11.43
C VAL A 83 1.17 -0.05 -12.53
N GLU A 84 -0.03 -0.38 -13.03
CA GLU A 84 -0.71 0.46 -14.04
C GLU A 84 -1.11 1.83 -13.47
N ARG A 85 -1.48 1.93 -12.19
CA ARG A 85 -1.74 3.23 -11.52
C ARG A 85 -0.48 4.10 -11.44
N VAL A 86 0.69 3.50 -11.24
CA VAL A 86 1.98 4.23 -11.30
C VAL A 86 2.22 4.75 -12.73
N LYS A 87 2.01 3.94 -13.77
CA LYS A 87 2.12 4.38 -15.17
C LYS A 87 1.15 5.52 -15.49
N GLN A 88 -0.11 5.42 -15.03
CA GLN A 88 -1.09 6.50 -15.19
C GLN A 88 -0.59 7.82 -14.58
N ALA A 89 -0.03 7.80 -13.38
CA ALA A 89 0.54 8.98 -12.74
C ALA A 89 1.74 9.55 -13.52
N GLN A 90 2.60 8.68 -14.06
CA GLN A 90 3.70 9.09 -14.95
C GLN A 90 3.18 9.75 -16.23
N ASP A 91 2.12 9.23 -16.84
CA ASP A 91 1.53 9.81 -18.05
C ASP A 91 0.82 11.13 -17.75
N ILE A 92 0.17 11.29 -16.60
CA ILE A 92 -0.34 12.58 -16.13
C ILE A 92 0.82 13.58 -15.99
N THR A 93 1.97 13.17 -15.45
CA THR A 93 3.15 14.05 -15.37
C THR A 93 3.66 14.46 -16.75
N LYS A 94 3.65 13.56 -17.75
CA LYS A 94 3.98 13.91 -19.14
C LYS A 94 2.98 14.91 -19.73
N GLN A 95 1.68 14.75 -19.44
CA GLN A 95 0.64 15.71 -19.86
C GLN A 95 0.88 17.11 -19.25
N GLN A 96 1.21 17.18 -17.96
CA GLN A 96 1.53 18.46 -17.32
C GLN A 96 2.81 19.08 -17.92
N ARG A 97 3.83 18.30 -18.23
CA ARG A 97 5.04 18.77 -18.90
C ARG A 97 4.75 19.30 -20.31
N ALA A 98 3.81 18.70 -21.03
CA ALA A 98 3.43 19.15 -22.37
C ALA A 98 2.82 20.56 -22.36
N ALA A 99 2.21 20.98 -21.24
CA ALA A 99 1.72 22.36 -21.09
C ALA A 99 2.84 23.43 -21.12
N LEU A 100 4.09 23.05 -20.84
CA LEU A 100 5.25 23.93 -20.93
C LEU A 100 5.72 24.18 -22.38
N ALA A 101 5.28 23.36 -23.33
CA ALA A 101 5.65 23.46 -24.75
C ALA A 101 4.57 24.11 -25.61
N PRO A 102 4.93 24.69 -26.76
CA PRO A 102 3.95 25.14 -27.73
C PRO A 102 3.07 24.01 -28.25
N GLN A 103 1.78 24.28 -28.45
CA GLN A 103 0.81 23.37 -29.07
C GLN A 103 0.51 23.86 -30.47
N LEU A 104 0.35 22.94 -31.42
CA LEU A 104 0.01 23.21 -32.80
C LEU A 104 -1.26 22.42 -33.16
N ASP A 105 -2.28 23.16 -33.54
CA ASP A 105 -3.58 22.64 -33.92
C ASP A 105 -3.86 22.95 -35.40
N ALA A 106 -4.50 22.02 -36.10
CA ALA A 106 -5.08 22.24 -37.41
C ALA A 106 -6.60 22.34 -37.28
N GLY A 107 -7.17 23.36 -37.85
CA GLY A 107 -8.60 23.61 -37.80
C GLY A 107 -9.21 23.83 -39.19
N ALA A 108 -10.45 23.37 -39.36
CA ALA A 108 -11.28 23.72 -40.51
C ALA A 108 -12.58 24.33 -40.02
N THR A 109 -13.01 25.41 -40.63
CA THR A 109 -14.24 26.11 -40.27
C THR A 109 -15.13 26.25 -41.50
N ALA A 110 -16.43 26.09 -41.35
CA ALA A 110 -17.45 26.42 -42.35
C ALA A 110 -18.58 27.13 -41.61
N ALA A 111 -18.91 28.33 -42.07
CA ALA A 111 -19.96 29.13 -41.47
C ALA A 111 -20.90 29.68 -42.54
N TYR A 112 -22.20 29.70 -42.24
CA TYR A 112 -23.25 30.34 -43.00
C TYR A 112 -24.03 31.23 -42.06
N GLN A 113 -23.88 32.55 -42.21
CA GLN A 113 -24.49 33.51 -41.30
C GLN A 113 -25.13 34.68 -42.03
N ARG A 114 -26.19 35.22 -41.45
CA ARG A 114 -26.78 36.47 -41.92
C ARG A 114 -26.17 37.63 -41.17
N GLN A 115 -25.60 38.58 -41.91
CA GLN A 115 -25.00 39.79 -41.36
C GLN A 115 -25.79 41.03 -41.76
N ASN A 116 -26.44 41.67 -40.81
CA ASN A 116 -27.30 42.84 -41.00
C ASN A 116 -26.68 44.16 -40.51
N THR A 117 -25.40 44.15 -40.15
CA THR A 117 -24.67 45.38 -39.77
C THR A 117 -24.51 46.29 -41.03
N PRO A 118 -24.69 47.62 -40.92
CA PRO A 118 -24.53 48.52 -42.06
C PRO A 118 -23.08 48.53 -42.59
N PRO A 119 -22.90 48.46 -43.92
CA PRO A 119 -23.89 48.08 -44.92
C PRO A 119 -24.27 46.56 -44.79
N PRO A 120 -25.58 46.24 -44.94
CA PRO A 120 -26.04 44.87 -44.78
C PRO A 120 -25.44 43.97 -45.86
N LEU A 121 -24.64 42.98 -45.43
CA LEU A 121 -23.97 42.04 -46.34
C LEU A 121 -24.86 40.80 -46.66
N GLY A 122 -26.09 40.77 -46.16
CA GLY A 122 -27.01 39.63 -46.39
C GLY A 122 -26.48 38.34 -45.81
N TYR A 123 -26.49 37.26 -46.61
CA TYR A 123 -25.93 35.99 -46.22
C TYR A 123 -24.45 35.87 -46.58
N VAL A 124 -23.61 35.56 -45.60
CA VAL A 124 -22.17 35.36 -45.75
C VAL A 124 -21.87 33.87 -45.61
N LYS A 125 -21.20 33.32 -46.60
CA LYS A 125 -20.64 31.95 -46.54
C LYS A 125 -19.15 32.07 -46.33
N GLN A 126 -18.64 31.35 -45.36
CA GLN A 126 -17.21 31.31 -45.08
C GLN A 126 -16.76 29.86 -44.96
N ALA A 127 -15.62 29.54 -45.52
CA ALA A 127 -14.94 28.26 -45.33
C ALA A 127 -13.44 28.53 -45.18
N GLY A 128 -12.82 27.97 -44.18
CA GLY A 128 -11.41 28.20 -43.94
C GLY A 128 -10.72 26.97 -43.40
N VAL A 129 -9.44 26.89 -43.66
CA VAL A 129 -8.52 25.90 -43.08
C VAL A 129 -7.29 26.64 -42.58
N GLY A 130 -6.75 26.23 -41.45
CA GLY A 130 -5.59 26.90 -40.91
C GLY A 130 -4.89 26.11 -39.84
N LEU A 131 -3.69 26.53 -39.49
CA LEU A 131 -2.88 26.08 -38.39
C LEU A 131 -2.84 27.14 -37.31
N THR A 132 -2.97 26.74 -36.05
CA THR A 132 -2.83 27.64 -34.91
C THR A 132 -1.80 27.07 -33.94
N ALA A 133 -0.71 27.80 -33.74
CA ALA A 133 0.22 27.50 -32.68
C ALA A 133 -0.09 28.39 -31.47
N SER A 134 -0.18 27.81 -30.30
CA SER A 134 -0.41 28.52 -29.04
C SER A 134 0.57 28.10 -27.97
N TRP A 135 1.09 29.05 -27.21
CA TRP A 135 2.02 28.77 -26.11
C TRP A 135 1.81 29.79 -24.99
N GLN A 136 1.81 29.23 -23.74
CA GLN A 136 1.78 30.04 -22.54
C GLN A 136 3.14 29.88 -21.82
N PRO A 137 4.10 30.78 -22.04
CA PRO A 137 5.39 30.73 -21.36
C PRO A 137 5.19 30.85 -19.85
N ASP A 138 5.78 29.87 -19.11
CA ASP A 138 5.68 29.82 -17.65
C ASP A 138 6.69 30.76 -16.98
N VAL A 139 6.39 32.06 -17.04
CA VAL A 139 7.27 33.12 -16.52
C VAL A 139 7.39 33.05 -14.98
N PHE A 140 6.29 32.79 -14.30
CA PHE A 140 6.22 32.81 -12.84
C PHE A 140 6.28 31.42 -12.18
N GLY A 141 6.37 30.35 -12.95
CA GLY A 141 6.62 29.00 -12.44
C GLY A 141 5.35 28.22 -12.08
N GLY A 142 4.16 28.70 -12.40
CA GLY A 142 2.90 28.00 -12.09
C GLY A 142 2.79 26.63 -12.74
N GLU A 143 3.12 26.52 -14.03
CA GLU A 143 3.08 25.25 -14.76
C GLU A 143 4.18 24.29 -14.29
N ARG A 144 5.39 24.79 -13.98
CA ARG A 144 6.47 23.99 -13.39
C ARG A 144 6.09 23.43 -12.03
N LEU A 145 5.38 24.21 -11.20
CA LEU A 145 4.86 23.76 -9.91
C LEU A 145 3.75 22.72 -10.07
N ALA A 146 2.91 22.81 -11.10
CA ALA A 146 1.94 21.76 -11.43
C ALA A 146 2.64 20.45 -11.84
N VAL A 147 3.75 20.53 -12.57
CA VAL A 147 4.60 19.35 -12.87
C VAL A 147 5.20 18.76 -11.58
N LEU A 148 5.69 19.59 -10.65
CA LEU A 148 6.19 19.12 -9.36
C LEU A 148 5.10 18.42 -8.54
N ALA A 149 3.88 18.95 -8.51
CA ALA A 149 2.74 18.32 -7.85
C ALA A 149 2.45 16.92 -8.45
N ALA A 150 2.46 16.82 -9.80
CA ALA A 150 2.27 15.56 -10.50
C ALA A 150 3.42 14.57 -10.24
N GLN A 151 4.66 15.04 -10.12
CA GLN A 151 5.82 14.19 -9.75
C GLN A 151 5.69 13.64 -8.33
N ALA A 152 5.31 14.48 -7.37
CA ALA A 152 5.04 14.03 -6.00
C ALA A 152 3.93 12.97 -5.97
N GLN A 153 2.91 13.10 -6.83
CA GLN A 153 1.87 12.08 -6.98
C GLN A 153 2.44 10.75 -7.51
N VAL A 154 3.41 10.77 -8.45
CA VAL A 154 4.10 9.55 -8.91
C VAL A 154 4.82 8.89 -7.73
N THR A 155 5.58 9.65 -6.94
CA THR A 155 6.27 9.15 -5.74
C THR A 155 5.28 8.52 -4.75
N GLY A 156 4.14 9.17 -4.49
CA GLY A 156 3.09 8.62 -3.64
C GLY A 156 2.49 7.32 -4.19
N ARG A 157 2.26 7.21 -5.51
CA ARG A 157 1.77 5.97 -6.14
C ARG A 157 2.79 4.84 -6.10
N GLN A 158 4.08 5.16 -6.22
CA GLN A 158 5.15 4.18 -6.08
C GLN A 158 5.20 3.64 -4.64
N SER A 159 5.17 4.51 -3.64
CA SER A 159 5.14 4.11 -2.23
C SER A 159 3.88 3.30 -1.88
N ALA A 160 2.72 3.65 -2.45
CA ALA A 160 1.49 2.87 -2.28
C ALA A 160 1.57 1.47 -2.92
N LEU A 161 2.32 1.31 -4.03
CA LEU A 161 2.61 0.00 -4.61
C LEU A 161 3.49 -0.83 -3.67
N ASP A 162 4.51 -0.20 -3.07
CA ASP A 162 5.40 -0.87 -2.10
C ASP A 162 4.62 -1.29 -0.83
N GLU A 163 3.71 -0.44 -0.35
CA GLU A 163 2.79 -0.77 0.76
C GLU A 163 1.89 -1.97 0.43
N LEU A 164 1.32 -2.01 -0.77
CA LEU A 164 0.49 -3.12 -1.22
C LEU A 164 1.28 -4.44 -1.27
N ARG A 165 2.51 -4.41 -1.79
CA ARG A 165 3.40 -5.58 -1.83
C ARG A 165 3.70 -6.09 -0.43
N LEU A 166 4.07 -5.19 0.48
CA LEU A 166 4.33 -5.52 1.88
C LEU A 166 3.10 -6.12 2.56
N ALA A 167 1.93 -5.52 2.37
CA ALA A 167 0.68 -6.04 2.90
C ALA A 167 0.34 -7.43 2.34
N LEU A 168 0.52 -7.66 1.04
CA LEU A 168 0.25 -8.95 0.41
C LEU A 168 1.23 -10.03 0.85
N ALA A 169 2.52 -9.71 1.00
CA ALA A 169 3.50 -10.63 1.56
C ALA A 169 3.09 -11.05 2.99
N ALA A 170 2.73 -10.09 3.84
CA ALA A 170 2.30 -10.35 5.21
C ALA A 170 0.97 -11.14 5.26
N ASN A 171 -0.02 -10.77 4.45
CA ASN A 171 -1.30 -11.47 4.41
C ASN A 171 -1.15 -12.91 3.87
N THR A 172 -0.26 -13.13 2.91
CA THR A 172 0.05 -14.47 2.38
C THR A 172 0.72 -15.34 3.44
N ALA A 173 1.71 -14.78 4.16
CA ALA A 173 2.38 -15.49 5.25
C ALA A 173 1.39 -15.81 6.38
N ALA A 174 0.51 -14.87 6.76
CA ALA A 174 -0.52 -15.08 7.78
C ALA A 174 -1.53 -16.17 7.35
N ALA A 175 -2.03 -16.13 6.11
CA ALA A 175 -2.93 -17.15 5.59
C ALA A 175 -2.27 -18.55 5.52
N TYR A 176 -0.97 -18.59 5.22
CA TYR A 176 -0.22 -19.84 5.27
C TYR A 176 -0.04 -20.37 6.70
N ILE A 177 0.21 -19.50 7.67
CA ILE A 177 0.26 -19.85 9.10
C ILE A 177 -1.10 -20.39 9.56
N ASP A 178 -2.20 -19.76 9.15
CA ASP A 178 -3.56 -20.20 9.45
C ASP A 178 -3.85 -21.60 8.88
N LEU A 179 -3.47 -21.83 7.63
CA LEU A 179 -3.56 -23.15 7.01
C LEU A 179 -2.79 -24.21 7.82
N ARG A 180 -1.54 -23.92 8.22
CA ARG A 180 -0.73 -24.85 9.01
C ARG A 180 -1.29 -25.09 10.41
N TRP A 181 -1.82 -24.05 11.02
CA TRP A 181 -2.56 -24.16 12.29
C TRP A 181 -3.78 -25.07 12.16
N ALA A 182 -4.61 -24.88 11.11
CA ALA A 182 -5.80 -25.70 10.90
C ALA A 182 -5.44 -27.17 10.62
N GLN A 183 -4.36 -27.43 9.87
CA GLN A 183 -3.83 -28.79 9.65
C GLN A 183 -3.33 -29.44 10.95
N ALA A 184 -2.60 -28.68 11.79
CA ALA A 184 -2.17 -29.14 13.09
C ALA A 184 -3.37 -29.39 14.03
N GLN A 185 -4.39 -28.53 13.98
CA GLN A 185 -5.64 -28.71 14.74
C GLN A 185 -6.35 -30.01 14.32
N LEU A 186 -6.43 -30.31 13.04
CA LEU A 186 -6.98 -31.56 12.53
C LEU A 186 -6.21 -32.76 13.07
N GLN A 187 -4.89 -32.68 13.12
CA GLN A 187 -4.05 -33.76 13.68
C GLN A 187 -4.32 -33.95 15.18
N ILE A 188 -4.39 -32.86 15.96
CA ILE A 188 -4.72 -32.89 17.40
C ILE A 188 -6.08 -33.58 17.60
N ILE A 189 -7.09 -33.24 16.84
CA ILE A 189 -8.42 -33.86 16.93
C ILE A 189 -8.38 -35.34 16.55
N ASN A 190 -7.69 -35.73 15.49
CA ASN A 190 -7.55 -37.14 15.08
C ASN A 190 -6.81 -37.96 16.14
N ASP A 191 -5.76 -37.44 16.76
CA ASP A 191 -5.02 -38.14 17.84
C ASP A 191 -5.91 -38.31 19.07
N ASN A 192 -6.70 -37.29 19.43
CA ASN A 192 -7.65 -37.37 20.53
C ASN A 192 -8.84 -38.29 20.22
N GLU A 193 -9.29 -38.36 18.94
CA GLU A 193 -10.29 -39.36 18.52
C GLU A 193 -9.82 -40.79 18.80
N GLN A 194 -8.55 -41.09 18.49
CA GLN A 194 -7.97 -42.39 18.80
C GLN A 194 -7.91 -42.67 20.32
N ILE A 195 -7.60 -41.64 21.13
CA ILE A 195 -7.58 -41.74 22.58
C ILE A 195 -8.97 -42.06 23.12
N ARG A 196 -10.00 -41.26 22.70
CA ARG A 196 -11.39 -41.45 23.13
C ARG A 196 -12.01 -42.75 22.61
N SER A 197 -11.69 -43.19 21.41
CA SER A 197 -12.14 -44.47 20.84
C SER A 197 -11.60 -45.66 21.66
N ARG A 198 -10.32 -45.62 22.06
CA ARG A 198 -9.72 -46.65 22.96
C ARG A 198 -10.37 -46.63 24.32
N ALA A 199 -10.66 -45.46 24.90
CA ALA A 199 -11.35 -45.35 26.18
C ALA A 199 -12.79 -45.90 26.11
N LEU A 200 -13.56 -45.59 25.05
CA LEU A 200 -14.89 -46.18 24.83
C LEU A 200 -14.85 -47.70 24.77
N LYS A 201 -13.91 -48.27 23.99
CA LYS A 201 -13.74 -49.74 23.89
C LYS A 201 -13.45 -50.35 25.25
N LEU A 202 -12.50 -49.78 26.00
CA LEU A 202 -12.16 -50.27 27.37
C LEU A 202 -13.38 -50.21 28.31
N THR A 203 -14.15 -49.12 28.25
CA THR A 203 -15.34 -48.95 29.12
C THR A 203 -16.45 -49.95 28.74
N GLN A 204 -16.65 -50.25 27.46
CA GLN A 204 -17.55 -51.30 26.96
C GLN A 204 -17.13 -52.71 27.44
N GLU A 205 -15.82 -53.03 27.33
CA GLU A 205 -15.28 -54.32 27.85
C GLU A 205 -15.49 -54.42 29.36
N ARG A 206 -15.22 -53.38 30.14
CA ARG A 206 -15.45 -53.36 31.61
C ARG A 206 -16.93 -53.50 31.98
N LEU A 207 -17.86 -52.93 31.17
CA LEU A 207 -19.30 -53.11 31.37
C LEU A 207 -19.70 -54.58 31.23
N GLN A 208 -19.16 -55.30 30.26
CA GLN A 208 -19.44 -56.73 30.06
C GLN A 208 -19.03 -57.57 31.28
N TYR A 209 -17.99 -57.16 32.01
CA TYR A 209 -17.56 -57.84 33.25
C TYR A 209 -18.19 -57.25 34.53
N GLY A 210 -19.17 -56.31 34.38
CA GLY A 210 -19.83 -55.68 35.52
C GLY A 210 -18.95 -54.68 36.31
N LEU A 211 -17.84 -54.21 35.71
CA LEU A 211 -16.84 -53.30 36.31
C LEU A 211 -17.03 -51.85 35.91
N SER A 212 -18.03 -51.53 35.09
CA SER A 212 -18.39 -50.19 34.65
C SER A 212 -19.91 -50.08 34.55
N THR A 213 -20.42 -48.86 34.31
CA THR A 213 -21.85 -48.59 34.16
C THR A 213 -22.24 -48.26 32.73
N GLN A 214 -23.54 -48.47 32.38
CA GLN A 214 -24.07 -48.02 31.10
C GLN A 214 -23.93 -46.50 30.93
N LEU A 215 -23.96 -45.71 32.02
CA LEU A 215 -23.75 -44.30 32.01
C LEU A 215 -22.35 -43.94 31.56
N ASP A 216 -21.32 -44.68 31.98
CA ASP A 216 -19.93 -44.44 31.58
C ASP A 216 -19.73 -44.70 30.09
N VAL A 217 -20.36 -45.76 29.55
CA VAL A 217 -20.33 -46.01 28.09
C VAL A 217 -21.02 -44.91 27.32
N ALA A 218 -22.20 -44.44 27.76
CA ALA A 218 -22.92 -43.35 27.12
C ALA A 218 -22.11 -42.04 27.14
N ARG A 219 -21.42 -41.72 28.24
CA ARG A 219 -20.52 -40.56 28.34
C ARG A 219 -19.35 -40.68 27.38
N ALA A 220 -18.66 -41.85 27.33
CA ALA A 220 -17.56 -42.08 26.42
C ALA A 220 -17.99 -41.96 24.96
N GLN A 221 -19.18 -42.45 24.61
CA GLN A 221 -19.73 -42.35 23.25
C GLN A 221 -20.07 -40.92 22.90
N ASN A 222 -20.71 -40.17 23.80
CA ASN A 222 -21.02 -38.73 23.57
C ASN A 222 -19.72 -37.93 23.32
N GLN A 223 -18.70 -38.08 24.18
CA GLN A 223 -17.43 -37.37 24.04
C GLN A 223 -16.70 -37.69 22.73
N LEU A 224 -16.79 -38.95 22.23
CA LEU A 224 -16.23 -39.31 20.94
C LEU A 224 -17.00 -38.62 19.78
N GLN A 225 -18.33 -38.63 19.82
CA GLN A 225 -19.16 -38.03 18.79
C GLN A 225 -19.01 -36.49 18.75
N ASP A 226 -18.94 -35.84 19.92
CA ASP A 226 -18.71 -34.39 20.00
C ASP A 226 -17.36 -33.97 19.38
N LEU A 227 -16.33 -34.80 19.61
CA LEU A 227 -15.02 -34.58 18.98
C LEU A 227 -15.06 -34.78 17.46
N GLN A 228 -15.70 -35.87 17.00
CA GLN A 228 -15.86 -36.15 15.57
C GLN A 228 -16.66 -35.08 14.84
N ALA A 229 -17.62 -34.44 15.49
CA ALA A 229 -18.41 -33.35 14.93
C ALA A 229 -17.58 -32.08 14.59
N GLN A 230 -16.38 -31.94 15.16
CA GLN A 230 -15.49 -30.82 14.88
C GLN A 230 -14.70 -30.99 13.56
N ILE A 231 -14.45 -32.24 13.14
CA ILE A 231 -13.62 -32.57 11.97
C ILE A 231 -14.12 -31.91 10.68
N PRO A 232 -15.43 -31.94 10.33
CA PRO A 232 -15.92 -31.33 9.10
C PRO A 232 -15.67 -29.82 9.05
N LYS A 233 -15.80 -29.12 10.20
CA LYS A 233 -15.54 -27.68 10.29
C LYS A 233 -14.07 -27.36 10.02
N ILE A 234 -13.15 -28.08 10.64
CA ILE A 234 -11.71 -27.87 10.45
C ILE A 234 -11.30 -28.14 8.99
N ARG A 235 -11.86 -29.19 8.36
CA ARG A 235 -11.62 -29.44 6.93
C ARG A 235 -12.14 -28.32 6.04
N SER A 236 -13.27 -27.73 6.39
CA SER A 236 -13.79 -26.56 5.68
C SER A 236 -12.87 -25.33 5.84
N ASP A 237 -12.33 -25.11 7.03
CA ASP A 237 -11.39 -24.01 7.30
C ASP A 237 -10.10 -24.19 6.48
N ILE A 238 -9.51 -25.39 6.44
CA ILE A 238 -8.39 -25.74 5.59
C ILE A 238 -8.68 -25.40 4.12
N GLN A 239 -9.85 -25.76 3.61
CA GLN A 239 -10.24 -25.47 2.23
C GLN A 239 -10.41 -23.97 1.98
N HIS A 240 -10.93 -23.22 2.95
CA HIS A 240 -11.05 -21.77 2.86
C HIS A 240 -9.69 -21.09 2.79
N ASP A 241 -8.75 -21.48 3.66
CA ASP A 241 -7.39 -20.92 3.66
C ASP A 241 -6.66 -21.22 2.35
N MET A 242 -6.77 -22.43 1.83
CA MET A 242 -6.22 -22.81 0.52
C MET A 242 -6.81 -21.96 -0.61
N SER A 243 -8.13 -21.71 -0.58
CA SER A 243 -8.81 -20.88 -1.56
C SER A 243 -8.38 -19.41 -1.46
N LEU A 244 -8.17 -18.88 -0.25
CA LEU A 244 -7.67 -17.54 -0.01
C LEU A 244 -6.26 -17.35 -0.57
N ILE A 245 -5.35 -18.30 -0.31
CA ILE A 245 -3.98 -18.29 -0.86
C ILE A 245 -4.01 -18.35 -2.39
N ALA A 246 -4.93 -19.12 -2.99
CA ALA A 246 -5.10 -19.17 -4.43
C ALA A 246 -5.51 -17.80 -5.01
N VAL A 247 -6.47 -17.10 -4.37
CA VAL A 247 -6.88 -15.74 -4.78
C VAL A 247 -5.71 -14.77 -4.68
N TYR A 248 -4.94 -14.79 -3.59
CA TYR A 248 -3.73 -13.96 -3.47
C TYR A 248 -2.71 -14.25 -4.57
N SER A 249 -2.58 -15.51 -4.98
CA SER A 249 -1.69 -15.94 -6.07
C SER A 249 -2.21 -15.59 -7.47
N GLY A 250 -3.42 -15.03 -7.59
CA GLY A 250 -4.06 -14.78 -8.88
C GLY A 250 -4.39 -16.06 -9.66
N ARG A 251 -4.62 -17.18 -8.96
CA ARG A 251 -4.79 -18.53 -9.52
C ARG A 251 -6.08 -19.19 -9.03
N THR A 252 -6.46 -20.28 -9.68
CA THR A 252 -7.60 -21.10 -9.22
C THR A 252 -7.20 -21.98 -8.03
N PRO A 253 -8.16 -22.33 -7.13
CA PRO A 253 -7.87 -23.18 -5.97
C PRO A 253 -7.22 -24.52 -6.33
N GLU A 254 -7.60 -25.13 -7.46
CA GLU A 254 -7.04 -26.42 -7.88
C GLU A 254 -5.55 -26.32 -8.22
N SER A 255 -5.12 -25.21 -8.82
CA SER A 255 -3.72 -25.03 -9.24
C SER A 255 -2.75 -24.82 -8.08
N VAL A 256 -3.23 -24.36 -6.93
CA VAL A 256 -2.44 -24.12 -5.71
C VAL A 256 -2.51 -25.31 -4.77
N GLY A 257 -3.57 -26.12 -4.88
CA GLY A 257 -3.81 -27.29 -4.01
C GLY A 257 -2.61 -28.25 -3.96
N SER A 258 -2.00 -28.56 -5.09
CA SER A 258 -0.84 -29.45 -5.15
C SER A 258 0.40 -28.93 -4.42
N LEU A 259 0.53 -27.63 -4.25
CA LEU A 259 1.63 -27.00 -3.50
C LEU A 259 1.42 -27.04 -1.98
N LEU A 260 0.16 -27.20 -1.52
CA LEU A 260 -0.25 -27.01 -0.14
C LEU A 260 -0.67 -28.32 0.57
N ILE A 261 -1.06 -29.33 -0.20
CA ILE A 261 -1.58 -30.61 0.34
C ILE A 261 -0.44 -31.55 0.75
N ASP A 262 0.71 -31.48 0.13
CA ASP A 262 1.71 -32.55 0.13
C ASP A 262 2.56 -32.71 1.39
N GLU A 263 2.28 -32.11 2.50
CA GLU A 263 2.87 -32.51 3.80
C GLU A 263 2.32 -31.63 4.93
N ALA A 264 1.75 -32.27 5.96
CA ALA A 264 1.47 -31.60 7.24
C ALA A 264 2.80 -31.16 7.85
N ARG A 265 3.14 -29.88 7.69
CA ARG A 265 4.33 -29.26 8.29
C ARG A 265 3.94 -28.53 9.56
N PRO A 266 4.84 -28.39 10.54
CA PRO A 266 4.56 -27.58 11.72
C PRO A 266 4.29 -26.12 11.32
N ILE A 267 3.63 -25.37 12.19
CA ILE A 267 3.49 -23.92 12.06
C ILE A 267 4.90 -23.32 11.97
N PRO A 268 5.21 -22.51 10.94
CA PRO A 268 6.52 -21.88 10.81
C PRO A 268 6.78 -20.96 12.00
N VAL A 269 7.93 -21.13 12.63
CA VAL A 269 8.36 -20.28 13.75
C VAL A 269 9.48 -19.39 13.26
N PRO A 270 9.39 -18.07 13.46
CA PRO A 270 10.47 -17.16 13.08
C PRO A 270 11.72 -17.46 13.90
N ALA A 271 12.88 -17.13 13.34
CA ALA A 271 14.10 -17.07 14.15
C ALA A 271 13.86 -16.12 15.34
N GLN A 272 14.32 -16.47 16.53
CA GLN A 272 14.02 -15.76 17.80
C GLN A 272 14.56 -14.32 17.88
N SER A 273 15.01 -13.76 16.79
CA SER A 273 15.69 -12.47 16.73
C SER A 273 14.87 -11.44 15.96
N VAL A 274 14.70 -10.28 16.56
CA VAL A 274 14.03 -9.12 15.97
C VAL A 274 15.07 -8.20 15.36
N PRO A 275 14.87 -7.68 14.12
CA PRO A 275 15.78 -6.70 13.53
C PRO A 275 15.96 -5.50 14.45
N GLN A 276 17.23 -5.15 14.73
CA GLN A 276 17.54 -3.91 15.45
C GLN A 276 17.38 -2.73 14.48
N THR A 277 16.32 -2.01 14.63
CA THR A 277 16.04 -0.79 13.87
C THR A 277 15.71 0.31 14.86
N LEU A 278 16.33 1.48 14.72
CA LEU A 278 15.93 2.65 15.51
C LEU A 278 14.53 3.11 15.12
N PRO A 279 13.75 3.70 16.04
CA PRO A 279 12.41 4.20 15.73
C PRO A 279 12.37 5.14 14.51
N SER A 280 13.36 6.03 14.40
CA SER A 280 13.50 6.94 13.26
C SER A 280 13.76 6.22 11.94
N GLU A 281 14.61 5.19 11.94
CA GLU A 281 14.90 4.40 10.74
C GLU A 281 13.69 3.59 10.28
N ALA A 282 12.96 2.99 11.22
CA ALA A 282 11.73 2.25 10.92
C ALA A 282 10.70 3.15 10.24
N LEU A 283 10.47 4.36 10.76
CA LEU A 283 9.54 5.32 10.15
C LEU A 283 9.96 5.74 8.74
N LEU A 284 11.24 5.95 8.47
CA LEU A 284 11.74 6.32 7.14
C LEU A 284 11.58 5.18 6.10
N ARG A 285 11.62 3.93 6.54
CA ARG A 285 11.44 2.75 5.66
C ARG A 285 9.99 2.50 5.30
N ARG A 286 9.05 2.89 6.14
CA ARG A 286 7.62 2.58 5.97
C ARG A 286 7.01 3.24 4.72
N PRO A 287 6.41 2.45 3.83
CA PRO A 287 5.80 2.98 2.60
C PRO A 287 4.58 3.89 2.86
N ASP A 288 3.79 3.63 3.92
CA ASP A 288 2.65 4.47 4.31
C ASP A 288 3.09 5.88 4.75
N VAL A 289 4.18 5.99 5.51
CA VAL A 289 4.79 7.27 5.89
C VAL A 289 5.30 8.02 4.64
N ARG A 290 5.96 7.30 3.72
CA ARG A 290 6.44 7.89 2.45
C ARG A 290 5.29 8.35 1.56
N THR A 291 4.17 7.61 1.51
CA THR A 291 2.95 8.00 0.79
C THR A 291 2.34 9.28 1.39
N ALA A 292 2.24 9.35 2.71
CA ALA A 292 1.74 10.53 3.40
C ALA A 292 2.64 11.75 3.17
N TYR A 293 3.96 11.57 3.20
CA TYR A 293 4.93 12.63 2.91
C TYR A 293 4.82 13.13 1.46
N ALA A 294 4.75 12.23 0.48
CA ALA A 294 4.54 12.60 -0.92
C ALA A 294 3.25 13.42 -1.13
N THR A 295 2.22 13.17 -0.31
CA THR A 295 1.01 13.99 -0.29
C THR A 295 1.29 15.41 0.22
N VAL A 296 2.14 15.58 1.24
CA VAL A 296 2.55 16.92 1.71
C VAL A 296 3.31 17.66 0.62
N GLU A 297 4.25 17.01 -0.08
CA GLU A 297 4.98 17.61 -1.21
C GLU A 297 4.05 18.03 -2.34
N GLN A 298 3.08 17.19 -2.71
CA GLN A 298 2.07 17.52 -3.69
C GLN A 298 1.29 18.78 -3.28
N ARG A 299 0.78 18.85 -2.04
CA ARG A 299 0.02 20.00 -1.55
C ARG A 299 0.86 21.26 -1.45
N ALA A 300 2.13 21.15 -1.08
CA ALA A 300 3.07 22.28 -1.07
C ALA A 300 3.27 22.87 -2.48
N ALA A 301 3.38 22.03 -3.49
CA ALA A 301 3.46 22.46 -4.88
C ALA A 301 2.14 23.11 -5.37
N GLU A 302 0.97 22.53 -5.00
CA GLU A 302 -0.35 23.08 -5.32
C GLU A 302 -0.59 24.48 -4.70
N VAL A 303 -0.10 24.72 -3.47
CA VAL A 303 -0.08 26.08 -2.88
C VAL A 303 0.70 27.03 -3.77
N GLY A 304 1.86 26.60 -4.28
CA GLY A 304 2.64 27.40 -5.21
C GLY A 304 1.92 27.70 -6.52
N VAL A 305 1.22 26.71 -7.09
CA VAL A 305 0.35 26.91 -8.28
C VAL A 305 -0.72 27.96 -7.99
N ALA A 306 -1.43 27.85 -6.86
CA ALA A 306 -2.45 28.83 -6.47
C ALA A 306 -1.88 30.24 -6.27
N ARG A 307 -0.66 30.35 -5.71
CA ARG A 307 0.05 31.64 -5.57
C ARG A 307 0.43 32.24 -6.93
N ALA A 308 0.75 31.39 -7.93
CA ALA A 308 1.06 31.84 -9.28
C ALA A 308 -0.14 32.53 -9.98
N ASP A 309 -1.37 32.22 -9.58
CA ASP A 309 -2.59 32.90 -10.12
C ASP A 309 -2.71 34.40 -9.78
N ARG A 310 -1.86 34.91 -8.87
CA ARG A 310 -1.76 36.36 -8.59
C ARG A 310 -1.03 37.14 -9.68
N TYR A 311 -0.23 36.43 -10.50
CA TYR A 311 0.66 37.06 -11.47
C TYR A 311 0.07 37.10 -12.89
N PRO A 312 0.54 38.02 -13.76
CA PRO A 312 0.11 38.06 -15.15
C PRO A 312 0.41 36.77 -15.91
N LYS A 313 -0.53 36.28 -16.70
CA LYS A 313 -0.36 35.18 -17.64
C LYS A 313 -0.11 35.72 -19.04
N PHE A 314 0.95 35.22 -19.67
CA PHE A 314 1.33 35.60 -21.04
C PHE A 314 0.90 34.46 -21.98
N ARG A 315 0.35 34.85 -23.15
CA ARG A 315 0.01 33.90 -24.21
C ARG A 315 0.52 34.41 -25.54
N LEU A 316 1.29 33.58 -26.22
CA LEU A 316 1.71 33.74 -27.60
C LEU A 316 0.82 32.86 -28.48
N SER A 317 0.22 33.49 -29.53
CA SER A 317 -0.54 32.76 -30.55
C SER A 317 -0.03 33.13 -31.92
N LEU A 318 0.12 32.14 -32.77
CA LEU A 318 0.46 32.27 -34.19
C LEU A 318 -0.60 31.50 -34.96
N SER A 319 -1.22 32.19 -35.95
CA SER A 319 -2.15 31.50 -36.85
C SER A 319 -1.80 31.79 -38.29
N ASP A 320 -1.88 30.78 -39.12
CA ASP A 320 -1.72 30.87 -40.57
C ASP A 320 -2.80 30.01 -41.24
N GLY A 321 -3.50 30.59 -42.24
CA GLY A 321 -4.60 29.87 -42.84
C GLY A 321 -5.17 30.58 -44.07
N ILE A 322 -6.06 29.89 -44.75
CA ILE A 322 -6.79 30.37 -45.90
C ILE A 322 -8.26 30.45 -45.53
N LEU A 323 -8.86 31.61 -45.76
CA LEU A 323 -10.28 31.86 -45.60
C LEU A 323 -10.90 32.21 -46.95
N ALA A 324 -11.86 31.43 -47.39
CA ALA A 324 -12.71 31.74 -48.54
C ALA A 324 -14.03 32.30 -48.03
N SER A 325 -14.40 33.48 -48.50
CA SER A 325 -15.66 34.16 -48.16
C SER A 325 -16.45 34.59 -49.40
N SER A 326 -17.76 34.41 -49.33
CA SER A 326 -18.69 34.86 -50.38
C SER A 326 -19.86 35.59 -49.72
N TYR A 327 -20.19 36.79 -50.24
CA TYR A 327 -21.30 37.64 -49.74
C TYR A 327 -21.94 38.40 -50.91
N LEU A 328 -23.21 38.76 -50.76
CA LEU A 328 -23.98 39.54 -51.75
C LEU A 328 -23.98 38.92 -53.18
N GLY A 329 -23.82 37.59 -53.31
CA GLY A 329 -23.75 36.98 -54.64
C GLY A 329 -22.46 37.24 -55.44
N MET A 330 -21.47 37.87 -54.81
CA MET A 330 -20.15 38.08 -55.41
C MET A 330 -19.34 36.81 -55.53
N PRO A 331 -18.34 36.71 -56.43
CA PRO A 331 -17.39 35.61 -56.47
C PRO A 331 -16.72 35.39 -55.12
N THR A 332 -16.39 34.16 -54.81
CA THR A 332 -15.66 33.81 -53.59
C THR A 332 -14.30 34.50 -53.55
N LEU A 333 -14.05 35.26 -52.51
CA LEU A 333 -12.75 35.89 -52.23
C LEU A 333 -11.97 34.90 -51.34
N THR A 334 -10.70 34.70 -51.67
CA THR A 334 -9.79 33.84 -50.91
C THR A 334 -8.68 34.71 -50.32
N ASP A 335 -8.62 34.77 -48.99
CA ASP A 335 -7.63 35.53 -48.24
C ASP A 335 -6.67 34.60 -47.50
N ASN A 336 -5.40 34.97 -47.53
CA ASN A 336 -4.37 34.36 -46.70
C ASN A 336 -4.30 35.12 -45.39
N LEU A 337 -4.64 34.46 -44.29
CA LEU A 337 -4.69 35.09 -42.95
C LEU A 337 -3.48 34.60 -42.13
N PHE A 338 -2.54 35.50 -41.92
CA PHE A 338 -1.43 35.30 -41.01
C PHE A 338 -1.54 36.28 -39.85
N SER A 339 -1.46 35.75 -38.61
CA SER A 339 -1.46 36.63 -37.43
C SER A 339 -0.49 36.10 -36.36
N VAL A 340 0.15 37.04 -35.69
CA VAL A 340 0.96 36.81 -34.47
C VAL A 340 0.39 37.71 -33.39
N ALA A 341 -0.01 37.12 -32.28
CA ALA A 341 -0.56 37.88 -31.15
C ALA A 341 0.15 37.50 -29.86
N LEU A 342 0.62 38.50 -29.13
CA LEU A 342 1.08 38.35 -27.74
C LEU A 342 0.07 39.04 -26.83
N SER A 343 -0.51 38.31 -25.89
CA SER A 343 -1.44 38.84 -24.90
C SER A 343 -0.90 38.65 -23.50
N ALA A 344 -1.18 39.58 -22.61
CA ALA A 344 -0.89 39.51 -21.18
C ALA A 344 -2.19 39.82 -20.42
N THR A 345 -2.58 38.92 -19.53
CA THR A 345 -3.77 39.09 -18.70
C THR A 345 -3.39 39.03 -17.23
N SER A 346 -3.74 40.06 -16.46
CA SER A 346 -3.49 40.13 -15.01
C SER A 346 -4.80 40.38 -14.27
N PRO A 347 -5.08 39.66 -13.19
CA PRO A 347 -6.26 39.90 -12.36
C PRO A 347 -6.04 41.15 -11.50
N ILE A 348 -6.80 42.23 -11.79
CA ILE A 348 -6.72 43.51 -11.01
C ILE A 348 -7.69 43.47 -9.84
N PHE A 349 -8.91 42.99 -10.06
CA PHE A 349 -9.93 42.86 -9.02
C PHE A 349 -10.73 41.58 -9.21
N ASN A 350 -10.78 40.72 -8.16
CA ASN A 350 -11.47 39.45 -8.19
C ASN A 350 -12.28 39.15 -6.90
N ALA A 351 -12.62 40.21 -6.16
CA ALA A 351 -13.40 40.13 -4.91
C ALA A 351 -12.85 39.12 -3.88
N GLY A 352 -11.54 38.91 -3.83
CA GLY A 352 -10.87 38.01 -2.89
C GLY A 352 -10.81 36.55 -3.34
N ARG A 353 -11.31 36.17 -4.52
CA ARG A 353 -11.35 34.77 -4.99
C ARG A 353 -9.97 34.11 -5.01
N ILE A 354 -8.93 34.82 -5.53
CA ILE A 354 -7.58 34.23 -5.59
C ILE A 354 -7.00 34.06 -4.19
N THR A 355 -7.22 35.02 -3.27
CA THR A 355 -6.76 34.90 -1.88
C THR A 355 -7.41 33.69 -1.18
N ALA A 356 -8.73 33.57 -1.30
CA ALA A 356 -9.47 32.43 -0.73
C ALA A 356 -9.02 31.09 -1.32
N HIS A 357 -8.68 31.05 -2.62
CA HIS A 357 -8.14 29.84 -3.25
C HIS A 357 -6.74 29.47 -2.71
N ILE A 358 -5.89 30.46 -2.42
CA ILE A 358 -4.59 30.20 -1.78
C ILE A 358 -4.79 29.71 -0.34
N ASP A 359 -5.64 30.39 0.44
CA ASP A 359 -5.93 30.03 1.84
C ASP A 359 -6.50 28.59 1.95
N GLU A 360 -7.35 28.21 0.98
CA GLU A 360 -7.86 26.84 0.84
C GLU A 360 -6.72 25.83 0.64
N ASN A 361 -5.82 26.07 -0.32
CA ASN A 361 -4.69 25.16 -0.59
C ASN A 361 -3.71 25.12 0.59
N GLU A 362 -3.45 26.23 1.28
CA GLU A 362 -2.64 26.26 2.50
C GLU A 362 -3.30 25.45 3.62
N SER A 363 -4.63 25.48 3.74
CA SER A 363 -5.35 24.65 4.72
C SER A 363 -5.27 23.18 4.37
N ARG A 364 -5.39 22.78 3.12
CA ARG A 364 -5.19 21.40 2.63
C ARG A 364 -3.77 20.92 2.88
N MET A 365 -2.77 21.78 2.71
CA MET A 365 -1.38 21.43 3.04
C MET A 365 -1.21 21.18 4.55
N ARG A 366 -1.74 22.06 5.42
CA ARG A 366 -1.72 21.86 6.87
C ARG A 366 -2.44 20.56 7.29
N GLU A 367 -3.58 20.25 6.68
CA GLU A 367 -4.29 18.99 6.87
C GLU A 367 -3.41 17.78 6.53
N SER A 368 -2.70 17.82 5.39
CA SER A 368 -1.79 16.74 4.99
C SER A 368 -0.60 16.58 5.93
N GLN A 369 -0.08 17.67 6.51
CA GLN A 369 0.96 17.61 7.54
C GLN A 369 0.49 16.94 8.83
N LEU A 370 -0.74 17.26 9.27
CA LEU A 370 -1.35 16.58 10.43
C LEU A 370 -1.60 15.09 10.12
N GLY A 371 -2.02 14.77 8.89
CA GLY A 371 -2.16 13.39 8.42
C GLY A 371 -0.85 12.62 8.46
N LEU A 372 0.26 13.22 8.04
CA LEU A 372 1.60 12.63 8.15
C LEU A 372 1.98 12.34 9.61
N GLN A 373 1.77 13.31 10.51
CA GLN A 373 2.04 13.11 11.94
C GLN A 373 1.22 11.98 12.53
N GLN A 374 -0.07 11.91 12.20
CA GLN A 374 -0.95 10.82 12.65
C GLN A 374 -0.47 9.46 12.12
N THR A 375 -0.05 9.38 10.85
CA THR A 375 0.49 8.15 10.25
C THR A 375 1.74 7.70 10.99
N MET A 376 2.67 8.61 11.32
CA MET A 376 3.87 8.29 12.10
C MET A 376 3.55 7.80 13.51
N LEU A 377 2.61 8.44 14.21
CA LEU A 377 2.19 7.99 15.55
C LEU A 377 1.55 6.59 15.51
N ASN A 378 0.70 6.33 14.52
CA ASN A 378 0.11 5.01 14.32
C ASN A 378 1.20 3.96 14.01
N ALA A 379 2.19 4.33 13.18
CA ALA A 379 3.31 3.47 12.86
C ALA A 379 4.14 3.09 14.10
N LEU A 380 4.45 4.04 14.96
CA LEU A 380 5.16 3.78 16.22
C LEU A 380 4.34 2.86 17.14
N LYS A 381 3.03 3.15 17.29
CA LYS A 381 2.12 2.29 18.05
C LYS A 381 2.13 0.85 17.51
N ASP A 382 1.97 0.67 16.20
CA ASP A 382 1.91 -0.66 15.59
C ASP A 382 3.20 -1.47 15.84
N ILE A 383 4.36 -0.81 15.79
CA ILE A 383 5.64 -1.45 16.06
C ILE A 383 5.76 -1.85 17.53
N GLU A 384 5.42 -0.96 18.47
CA GLU A 384 5.47 -1.25 19.91
C GLU A 384 4.51 -2.37 20.29
N ASP A 385 3.27 -2.34 19.79
CA ASP A 385 2.28 -3.39 20.04
C ASP A 385 2.78 -4.75 19.54
N THR A 386 3.26 -4.82 18.30
CA THR A 386 3.74 -6.08 17.70
C THR A 386 5.02 -6.61 18.36
N ARG A 387 5.90 -5.74 18.85
CA ARG A 387 7.07 -6.14 19.67
C ARG A 387 6.63 -6.74 20.99
N SER A 388 5.67 -6.11 21.67
CA SER A 388 5.08 -6.63 22.92
C SER A 388 4.42 -7.98 22.70
N ASP A 389 3.63 -8.13 21.64
CA ASP A 389 2.94 -9.38 21.31
C ASP A 389 3.94 -10.51 21.02
N LEU A 390 5.04 -10.23 20.31
CA LEU A 390 6.06 -11.23 20.03
C LEU A 390 6.76 -11.74 21.31
N VAL A 391 7.20 -10.83 22.19
CA VAL A 391 7.90 -11.17 23.42
C VAL A 391 6.99 -11.94 24.38
N ASN A 392 5.75 -11.49 24.56
CA ASN A 392 4.79 -12.15 25.43
C ASN A 392 4.29 -13.47 24.86
N GLY A 393 4.15 -13.56 23.53
CA GLY A 393 3.76 -14.78 22.82
C GLY A 393 4.78 -15.90 22.99
N ASP A 394 6.08 -15.61 22.92
CA ASP A 394 7.13 -16.60 23.18
C ASP A 394 7.04 -17.16 24.61
N ALA A 395 6.88 -16.29 25.59
CA ALA A 395 6.70 -16.70 26.99
C ALA A 395 5.43 -17.54 27.20
N GLN A 396 4.33 -17.20 26.51
CA GLN A 396 3.08 -17.95 26.58
C GLN A 396 3.23 -19.34 25.97
N VAL A 397 3.83 -19.48 24.78
CA VAL A 397 4.09 -20.77 24.12
C VAL A 397 4.91 -21.67 25.03
N ALA A 398 5.97 -21.15 25.67
CA ALA A 398 6.79 -21.92 26.59
C ALA A 398 6.00 -22.45 27.81
N LYS A 399 5.10 -21.66 28.39
CA LYS A 399 4.25 -22.07 29.53
C LYS A 399 3.19 -23.08 29.13
N LEU A 400 2.54 -22.89 27.96
CA LEU A 400 1.54 -23.83 27.48
C LEU A 400 2.16 -25.18 27.05
N ALA A 401 3.39 -25.18 26.56
CA ALA A 401 4.12 -26.44 26.30
C ALA A 401 4.34 -27.23 27.57
N GLY A 402 4.71 -26.57 28.68
CA GLY A 402 4.82 -27.23 29.99
C GLY A 402 3.47 -27.72 30.52
N ALA A 403 2.38 -26.99 30.30
CA ALA A 403 1.04 -27.41 30.70
C ALA A 403 0.59 -28.65 29.91
N LEU A 404 0.85 -28.71 28.61
CA LEU A 404 0.54 -29.87 27.76
C LEU A 404 1.32 -31.12 28.22
N ASP A 405 2.60 -30.99 28.57
CA ASP A 405 3.38 -32.12 29.09
C ASP A 405 2.80 -32.63 30.40
N ALA A 406 2.44 -31.76 31.34
CA ALA A 406 1.83 -32.11 32.62
C ALA A 406 0.47 -32.80 32.45
N SER A 407 -0.43 -32.27 31.61
CA SER A 407 -1.73 -32.88 31.32
C SER A 407 -1.62 -34.19 30.57
N GLY A 408 -0.63 -34.34 29.67
CA GLY A 408 -0.31 -35.60 29.03
C GLY A 408 0.17 -36.66 30.00
N HIS A 409 0.96 -36.30 31.02
CA HIS A 409 1.33 -37.18 32.10
C HIS A 409 0.11 -37.61 32.95
N ALA A 410 -0.73 -36.63 33.33
CA ALA A 410 -1.96 -36.89 34.09
C ALA A 410 -2.91 -37.84 33.32
N LEU A 411 -3.07 -37.66 32.02
CA LEU A 411 -3.87 -38.54 31.17
C LEU A 411 -3.34 -39.97 31.13
N ARG A 412 -2.03 -40.16 31.01
CA ARG A 412 -1.44 -41.51 31.08
C ARG A 412 -1.71 -42.17 32.42
N LEU A 413 -1.46 -41.46 33.52
CA LEU A 413 -1.65 -41.98 34.86
C LEU A 413 -3.12 -42.31 35.16
N SER A 414 -4.07 -41.43 34.80
CA SER A 414 -5.50 -41.68 35.00
C SER A 414 -6.00 -42.90 34.23
N ASN A 415 -5.51 -43.13 33.01
CA ASN A 415 -5.82 -44.33 32.23
C ASN A 415 -5.29 -45.61 32.90
N GLU A 416 -4.08 -45.61 33.48
CA GLU A 416 -3.50 -46.74 34.19
C GLU A 416 -4.28 -47.06 35.48
N LEU A 417 -4.59 -46.04 36.27
CA LEU A 417 -5.38 -46.18 37.49
C LEU A 417 -6.80 -46.69 37.18
N TYR A 418 -7.44 -46.20 36.13
CA TYR A 418 -8.74 -46.70 35.71
C TYR A 418 -8.70 -48.16 35.27
N LYS A 419 -7.70 -48.55 34.46
CA LYS A 419 -7.47 -49.96 34.08
C LYS A 419 -7.31 -50.87 35.32
N GLY A 420 -6.57 -50.41 36.32
CA GLY A 420 -6.39 -51.11 37.59
C GLY A 420 -7.59 -51.08 38.54
N GLY A 421 -8.66 -50.32 38.22
CA GLY A 421 -9.84 -50.18 39.09
C GLY A 421 -9.62 -49.20 40.26
N ALA A 422 -8.54 -48.42 40.28
CA ALA A 422 -8.17 -47.52 41.37
C ALA A 422 -8.71 -46.08 41.15
N SER A 423 -9.31 -45.77 40.00
CA SER A 423 -9.95 -44.46 39.72
C SER A 423 -11.26 -44.65 38.93
N SER A 424 -12.07 -43.60 38.90
CA SER A 424 -13.36 -43.55 38.20
C SER A 424 -13.14 -43.21 36.71
N PHE A 425 -14.13 -43.52 35.87
CA PHE A 425 -14.13 -43.09 34.47
C PHE A 425 -14.22 -41.54 34.33
N LEU A 426 -14.79 -40.86 35.31
CA LEU A 426 -14.84 -39.39 35.35
C LEU A 426 -13.46 -38.78 35.44
N ASP A 427 -12.52 -39.41 36.16
CA ASP A 427 -11.13 -38.93 36.27
C ASP A 427 -10.41 -39.03 34.90
N VAL A 428 -10.70 -40.10 34.15
CA VAL A 428 -10.18 -40.27 32.77
C VAL A 428 -10.75 -39.21 31.85
N LEU A 429 -12.07 -38.95 31.92
CA LEU A 429 -12.70 -37.89 31.09
C LEU A 429 -12.12 -36.52 31.42
N ALA A 430 -11.97 -36.17 32.69
CA ALA A 430 -11.39 -34.90 33.10
C ALA A 430 -9.94 -34.74 32.60
N ALA A 431 -9.14 -35.78 32.65
CA ALA A 431 -7.77 -35.79 32.14
C ALA A 431 -7.71 -35.68 30.59
N GLN A 432 -8.64 -36.34 29.87
CA GLN A 432 -8.76 -36.23 28.42
C GLN A 432 -9.16 -34.79 27.98
N GLU A 433 -10.11 -34.19 28.69
CA GLU A 433 -10.54 -32.79 28.39
C GLU A 433 -9.41 -31.78 28.68
N ALA A 434 -8.67 -31.97 29.79
CA ALA A 434 -7.53 -31.11 30.08
C ALA A 434 -6.44 -31.20 29.00
N TYR A 435 -6.08 -32.44 28.61
CA TYR A 435 -5.07 -32.68 27.58
C TYR A 435 -5.46 -32.08 26.23
N LEU A 436 -6.70 -32.30 25.77
CA LEU A 436 -7.19 -31.72 24.50
C LEU A 436 -7.14 -30.21 24.56
N ARG A 437 -7.69 -29.57 25.60
CA ARG A 437 -7.71 -28.12 25.78
C ARG A 437 -6.29 -27.54 25.77
N ASP A 438 -5.33 -28.17 26.46
CA ASP A 438 -3.95 -27.69 26.52
C ASP A 438 -3.25 -27.85 25.17
N ALA A 439 -3.54 -28.93 24.42
CA ALA A 439 -3.04 -29.12 23.06
C ALA A 439 -3.55 -28.05 22.09
N GLU A 440 -4.87 -27.76 22.13
CA GLU A 440 -5.48 -26.72 21.34
C GLU A 440 -4.96 -25.32 21.72
N SER A 441 -4.82 -25.04 23.03
CA SER A 441 -4.29 -23.78 23.52
C SER A 441 -2.86 -23.53 23.08
N LEU A 442 -2.01 -24.58 23.11
CA LEU A 442 -0.64 -24.49 22.61
C LEU A 442 -0.59 -24.27 21.09
N ASN A 443 -1.44 -24.98 20.34
CA ASN A 443 -1.54 -24.82 18.90
C ASN A 443 -1.96 -23.37 18.54
N GLN A 444 -2.95 -22.83 19.25
CA GLN A 444 -3.41 -21.46 19.08
C GLN A 444 -2.31 -20.44 19.43
N ALA A 445 -1.62 -20.61 20.55
CA ALA A 445 -0.53 -19.71 20.96
C ALA A 445 0.64 -19.72 19.95
N LYS A 446 0.97 -20.88 19.36
CA LYS A 446 1.97 -20.96 18.29
C LYS A 446 1.56 -20.18 17.04
N ARG A 447 0.28 -20.27 16.66
CA ARG A 447 -0.30 -19.47 15.56
C ARG A 447 -0.15 -17.98 15.83
N GLU A 448 -0.62 -17.53 17.01
CA GLU A 448 -0.59 -16.12 17.41
C GLU A 448 0.83 -15.56 17.46
N HIS A 449 1.76 -16.33 18.01
CA HIS A 449 3.18 -15.95 18.05
C HIS A 449 3.78 -15.83 16.64
N ALA A 450 3.49 -16.76 15.73
CA ALA A 450 3.95 -16.70 14.35
C ALA A 450 3.33 -15.51 13.60
N GLN A 451 2.05 -15.20 13.82
CA GLN A 451 1.37 -14.04 13.24
C GLN A 451 1.90 -12.72 13.82
N ALA A 452 2.23 -12.66 15.12
CA ALA A 452 2.86 -11.49 15.73
C ALA A 452 4.21 -11.17 15.08
N ALA A 453 5.00 -12.20 14.74
CA ALA A 453 6.24 -12.00 14.00
C ALA A 453 6.01 -11.44 12.60
N VAL A 454 5.04 -11.96 11.84
CA VAL A 454 4.65 -11.42 10.53
C VAL A 454 4.22 -9.95 10.65
N ALA A 455 3.39 -9.65 11.66
CA ALA A 455 2.91 -8.30 11.92
C ALA A 455 4.06 -7.34 12.27
N LEU A 456 5.05 -7.80 13.04
CA LEU A 456 6.24 -7.01 13.38
C LEU A 456 7.06 -6.68 12.11
N TYR A 457 7.39 -7.66 11.27
CA TYR A 457 8.12 -7.39 10.03
C TYR A 457 7.37 -6.43 9.11
N ARG A 458 6.05 -6.56 9.01
CA ARG A 458 5.20 -5.61 8.29
C ARG A 458 5.27 -4.21 8.91
N SER A 459 5.17 -4.08 10.23
CA SER A 459 5.17 -2.79 10.93
C SER A 459 6.51 -2.07 10.84
N LEU A 460 7.62 -2.80 10.75
CA LEU A 460 8.97 -2.25 10.51
C LEU A 460 9.18 -1.77 9.07
N GLY A 461 8.19 -1.92 8.20
CA GLY A 461 8.28 -1.48 6.81
C GLY A 461 8.90 -2.51 5.86
N GLY A 462 9.15 -3.74 6.31
CA GLY A 462 9.66 -4.95 5.60
C GLY A 462 10.57 -4.67 4.41
N GLY A 463 11.57 -5.48 4.20
CA GLY A 463 12.60 -5.61 3.21
C GLY A 463 12.46 -5.11 1.77
N TRP A 464 12.01 -3.93 1.56
CA TRP A 464 12.13 -3.24 0.28
C TRP A 464 13.36 -2.36 0.38
N ASP A 465 14.33 -2.57 -0.53
CA ASP A 465 15.45 -1.66 -0.69
C ASP A 465 14.91 -0.23 -0.73
N ALA A 466 15.09 0.49 0.37
CA ALA A 466 15.09 1.95 0.23
C ALA A 466 16.21 2.22 -0.79
N PRO A 467 15.94 2.93 -1.89
CA PRO A 467 17.03 3.32 -2.78
C PRO A 467 18.08 3.95 -1.90
N ALA A 468 19.30 3.37 -1.91
CA ALA A 468 20.42 3.91 -1.17
C ALA A 468 20.47 5.40 -1.50
N ASP A 469 20.67 6.27 -0.51
CA ASP A 469 20.68 7.75 -0.61
C ASP A 469 21.50 8.35 -1.77
N GLY A 470 22.09 7.52 -2.63
CA GLY A 470 22.83 7.89 -3.84
C GLY A 470 22.01 8.06 -5.11
N ASP A 471 20.78 7.52 -5.22
CA ASP A 471 20.01 7.56 -6.48
C ASP A 471 18.96 8.67 -6.55
N VAL A 472 18.55 9.24 -5.43
CA VAL A 472 17.67 10.43 -5.43
C VAL A 472 18.42 11.69 -5.87
N ALA A 473 19.75 11.72 -5.71
CA ALA A 473 20.58 12.84 -6.16
C ALA A 473 20.90 12.83 -7.66
N LYS A 474 20.63 11.73 -8.39
CA LYS A 474 20.93 11.63 -9.83
C LYS A 474 19.75 11.94 -10.76
N THR A 475 18.58 12.26 -10.23
CA THR A 475 17.44 12.79 -10.99
C THR A 475 17.28 14.31 -10.88
N GLN A 476 18.33 15.04 -10.45
CA GLN A 476 18.36 16.48 -10.74
C GLN A 476 18.50 16.63 -12.25
N PRO A 477 17.59 17.38 -12.90
CA PRO A 477 17.75 17.69 -14.31
C PRO A 477 19.08 18.43 -14.46
N SER A 478 19.99 17.86 -15.26
CA SER A 478 21.19 18.55 -15.71
C SER A 478 20.78 19.91 -16.26
N THR A 479 21.31 20.96 -15.65
CA THR A 479 21.24 22.35 -16.13
C THR A 479 22.12 22.54 -17.39
N ASP A 480 22.06 21.63 -18.33
CA ASP A 480 22.71 21.74 -19.64
C ASP A 480 21.66 21.93 -20.74
N VAL A 481 21.01 23.10 -20.73
CA VAL A 481 20.43 23.70 -21.92
C VAL A 481 20.86 25.17 -21.96
N ALA A 482 22.14 25.37 -22.26
CA ALA A 482 22.63 26.65 -22.75
C ALA A 482 23.81 26.37 -23.68
N ALA A 483 23.54 26.34 -24.95
CA ALA A 483 24.41 26.62 -26.09
C ALA A 483 24.13 25.65 -27.28
N ASN A 484 23.17 26.03 -28.10
CA ASN A 484 23.31 26.11 -29.58
C ASN A 484 22.09 26.83 -30.15
#